data_6ae45faf4a2f948333ecb3ab6ab6b078
#
_entry.id   6ae45faf4a2f948333ecb3ab6ab6b078
#
_cell.length_a   1.000
_cell.length_b   1.000
_cell.length_c   1.000
_cell.angle_alpha   90.00
_cell.angle_beta   90.00
_cell.angle_gamma   90.00
#
_symmetry.space_group_name_H-M   'P 1'
#
loop_
_entity.id
_entity.type
_entity.pdbx_description
1 polymer ?
#
loop_
_entity_poly.entity_id
_entity_poly.type
_entity_poly.pdbx_seq_one_letter_code
_entity_poly.pdbx_strand_id
1 'polypeptide(L)'
;MLTPIPVRLNAEAAAELLANLSLLDELGFELEEFGQNTVLLRQIPMDLSPEDAAEAIEALSADLQQGRHDTRDTVRDELLHTIACKAAIKAGWHTDEAELLALCKQVMAREDLKYCPHGRPICVTLSKKQLEKQFKRT
;
A
#
# COMPACT_ATOMS: atom_id res chain seq x y z
N MET A 1 -10.77 -6.51 -13.58
CA MET A 1 -9.61 -7.09 -14.33
C MET A 1 -10.11 -8.03 -15.42
N LEU A 2 -9.39 -8.13 -16.52
CA LEU A 2 -9.73 -9.07 -17.60
C LEU A 2 -9.42 -10.53 -17.22
N THR A 3 -8.40 -10.75 -16.40
CA THR A 3 -7.99 -12.08 -15.93
C THR A 3 -7.94 -12.10 -14.42
N PRO A 4 -8.78 -12.89 -13.73
CA PRO A 4 -8.72 -13.04 -12.29
C PRO A 4 -7.40 -13.64 -11.82
N ILE A 5 -6.92 -13.23 -10.64
CA ILE A 5 -5.67 -13.71 -10.07
C ILE A 5 -5.97 -14.63 -8.89
N PRO A 6 -5.56 -15.91 -8.93
CA PRO A 6 -5.67 -16.81 -7.78
C PRO A 6 -4.54 -16.51 -6.78
N VAL A 7 -4.90 -16.32 -5.52
CA VAL A 7 -3.96 -16.14 -4.40
C VAL A 7 -4.15 -17.28 -3.42
N ARG A 8 -3.09 -18.05 -3.19
CA ARG A 8 -3.09 -19.13 -2.22
C ARG A 8 -2.65 -18.61 -0.85
N LEU A 9 -3.44 -18.91 0.16
CA LEU A 9 -3.25 -18.45 1.54
C LEU A 9 -3.29 -19.66 2.49
N ASN A 10 -3.00 -19.42 3.77
CA ASN A 10 -3.35 -20.41 4.78
C ASN A 10 -4.86 -20.33 5.13
N ALA A 11 -5.38 -21.33 5.83
CA ALA A 11 -6.81 -21.41 6.14
C ALA A 11 -7.31 -20.23 6.95
N GLU A 12 -6.54 -19.75 7.91
CA GLU A 12 -6.88 -18.61 8.78
C GLU A 12 -6.92 -17.30 7.98
N ALA A 13 -5.91 -17.05 7.15
CA ALA A 13 -5.83 -15.88 6.29
C ALA A 13 -7.00 -15.82 5.30
N ALA A 14 -7.33 -16.94 4.66
CA ALA A 14 -8.47 -17.00 3.76
C ALA A 14 -9.79 -16.73 4.49
N ALA A 15 -9.97 -17.30 5.68
CA ALA A 15 -11.17 -17.08 6.50
C ALA A 15 -11.31 -15.62 6.92
N GLU A 16 -10.23 -14.95 7.33
CA GLU A 16 -10.24 -13.53 7.71
C GLU A 16 -10.60 -12.62 6.53
N LEU A 17 -10.03 -12.86 5.35
CA LEU A 17 -10.39 -12.09 4.15
C LEU A 17 -11.86 -12.29 3.78
N LEU A 18 -12.36 -13.53 3.80
CA LEU A 18 -13.76 -13.83 3.47
C LEU A 18 -14.75 -13.27 4.51
N ALA A 19 -14.34 -13.16 5.77
CA ALA A 19 -15.14 -12.53 6.82
C ALA A 19 -15.24 -11.00 6.66
N ASN A 20 -14.31 -10.36 5.90
CA ASN A 20 -14.20 -8.92 5.72
C ASN A 20 -14.45 -8.47 4.27
N LEU A 21 -15.17 -9.25 3.46
CA LEU A 21 -15.41 -8.94 2.04
C LEU A 21 -16.03 -7.55 1.82
N SER A 22 -16.95 -7.11 2.66
CA SER A 22 -17.58 -5.79 2.52
C SER A 22 -16.58 -4.64 2.71
N LEU A 23 -15.61 -4.81 3.59
CA LEU A 23 -14.55 -3.81 3.82
C LEU A 23 -13.56 -3.81 2.67
N LEU A 24 -13.20 -4.97 2.15
CA LEU A 24 -12.30 -5.11 1.01
C LEU A 24 -12.93 -4.53 -0.27
N ASP A 25 -14.23 -4.72 -0.47
CA ASP A 25 -14.97 -4.11 -1.57
C ASP A 25 -14.97 -2.58 -1.51
N GLU A 26 -15.17 -1.99 -0.31
CA GLU A 26 -15.03 -0.55 -0.08
C GLU A 26 -13.62 -0.02 -0.45
N LEU A 27 -12.59 -0.85 -0.29
CA LEU A 27 -11.21 -0.54 -0.63
C LEU A 27 -10.85 -0.81 -2.09
N GLY A 28 -11.80 -1.32 -2.88
CA GLY A 28 -11.66 -1.58 -4.31
C GLY A 28 -11.20 -2.98 -4.68
N PHE A 29 -11.22 -3.93 -3.72
CA PHE A 29 -10.94 -5.33 -3.99
C PHE A 29 -12.23 -6.13 -4.12
N GLU A 30 -12.37 -6.88 -5.19
CA GLU A 30 -13.42 -7.90 -5.33
C GLU A 30 -12.77 -9.27 -5.24
N LEU A 31 -13.14 -10.03 -4.19
CA LEU A 31 -12.62 -11.37 -3.92
C LEU A 31 -13.74 -12.39 -3.95
N GLU A 32 -13.39 -13.58 -4.42
CA GLU A 32 -14.25 -14.75 -4.45
C GLU A 32 -13.52 -15.96 -3.86
N GLU A 33 -14.20 -16.79 -3.10
CA GLU A 33 -13.65 -18.06 -2.64
C GLU A 33 -13.42 -18.99 -3.83
N PHE A 34 -12.23 -19.56 -3.92
CA PHE A 34 -11.84 -20.45 -5.02
C PHE A 34 -11.09 -21.68 -4.50
N GLY A 35 -11.85 -22.70 -4.09
CA GLY A 35 -11.26 -23.92 -3.56
C GLY A 35 -10.66 -23.79 -2.15
N GLN A 36 -9.83 -24.76 -1.76
CA GLN A 36 -9.22 -24.74 -0.44
C GLN A 36 -8.10 -23.69 -0.35
N ASN A 37 -8.22 -22.80 0.64
CA ASN A 37 -7.19 -21.81 0.97
C ASN A 37 -6.76 -20.92 -0.21
N THR A 38 -7.65 -20.72 -1.19
CA THR A 38 -7.40 -19.89 -2.35
C THR A 38 -8.52 -18.87 -2.49
N VAL A 39 -8.17 -17.62 -2.70
CA VAL A 39 -9.10 -16.55 -3.08
C VAL A 39 -8.80 -16.11 -4.50
N LEU A 40 -9.83 -15.77 -5.24
CA LEU A 40 -9.74 -15.28 -6.60
C LEU A 40 -9.96 -13.78 -6.58
N LEU A 41 -8.96 -13.01 -6.99
CA LEU A 41 -9.06 -11.57 -7.17
C LEU A 41 -9.69 -11.26 -8.52
N ARG A 42 -10.88 -10.68 -8.50
CA ARG A 42 -11.60 -10.22 -9.70
C ARG A 42 -11.39 -8.74 -9.97
N GLN A 43 -11.24 -7.95 -8.91
CA GLN A 43 -10.98 -6.52 -9.00
C GLN A 43 -9.93 -6.11 -7.97
N ILE A 44 -9.10 -5.15 -8.36
CA ILE A 44 -8.09 -4.51 -7.52
C ILE A 44 -8.21 -2.99 -7.62
N PRO A 45 -7.75 -2.23 -6.62
CA PRO A 45 -7.66 -0.78 -6.71
C PRO A 45 -6.88 -0.32 -7.95
N MET A 46 -7.27 0.81 -8.53
CA MET A 46 -6.71 1.33 -9.78
C MET A 46 -5.20 1.62 -9.66
N ASP A 47 -4.76 2.06 -8.49
CA ASP A 47 -3.36 2.43 -8.24
C ASP A 47 -2.46 1.23 -7.90
N LEU A 48 -3.01 0.03 -7.83
CA LEU A 48 -2.28 -1.19 -7.52
C LEU A 48 -2.03 -2.01 -8.78
N SER A 49 -0.77 -2.41 -8.99
CA SER A 49 -0.44 -3.27 -10.12
C SER A 49 -0.92 -4.72 -9.90
N PRO A 50 -1.22 -5.47 -10.97
CA PRO A 50 -1.56 -6.89 -10.84
C PRO A 50 -0.45 -7.72 -10.19
N GLU A 51 0.80 -7.36 -10.43
CA GLU A 51 1.97 -8.02 -9.86
C GLU A 51 2.05 -7.84 -8.33
N ASP A 52 1.69 -6.64 -7.84
CA ASP A 52 1.68 -6.33 -6.41
C ASP A 52 0.39 -6.79 -5.71
N ALA A 53 -0.65 -7.17 -6.46
CA ALA A 53 -1.97 -7.50 -5.92
C ALA A 53 -1.95 -8.72 -4.99
N ALA A 54 -1.22 -9.78 -5.35
CA ALA A 54 -1.09 -10.98 -4.53
C ALA A 54 -0.40 -10.66 -3.19
N GLU A 55 0.72 -9.93 -3.23
CA GLU A 55 1.41 -9.47 -2.01
C GLU A 55 0.54 -8.53 -1.16
N ALA A 56 -0.26 -7.68 -1.80
CA ALA A 56 -1.18 -6.81 -1.07
C ALA A 56 -2.22 -7.63 -0.30
N ILE A 57 -2.81 -8.64 -0.92
CA ILE A 57 -3.78 -9.52 -0.27
C ILE A 57 -3.15 -10.32 0.88
N GLU A 58 -1.94 -10.83 0.71
CA GLU A 58 -1.20 -11.50 1.78
C GLU A 58 -0.94 -10.54 2.96
N ALA A 59 -0.51 -9.32 2.69
CA ALA A 59 -0.28 -8.30 3.72
C ALA A 59 -1.58 -7.91 4.43
N LEU A 60 -2.67 -7.69 3.68
CA LEU A 60 -3.99 -7.38 4.25
C LEU A 60 -4.51 -8.52 5.15
N SER A 61 -4.31 -9.76 4.76
CA SER A 61 -4.69 -10.91 5.58
C SER A 61 -3.89 -10.96 6.88
N ALA A 62 -2.60 -10.64 6.83
CA ALA A 62 -1.75 -10.55 8.03
C ALA A 62 -2.19 -9.43 8.97
N ASP A 63 -2.53 -8.26 8.43
CA ASP A 63 -3.07 -7.13 9.20
C ASP A 63 -4.38 -7.52 9.91
N LEU A 64 -5.27 -8.20 9.21
CA LEU A 64 -6.53 -8.68 9.78
C LEU A 64 -6.32 -9.72 10.89
N GLN A 65 -5.35 -10.62 10.75
CA GLN A 65 -5.02 -11.62 11.77
C GLN A 65 -4.35 -11.04 13.00
N GLN A 66 -3.48 -10.03 12.84
CA GLN A 66 -2.79 -9.37 13.94
C GLN A 66 -3.68 -8.38 14.69
N GLY A 67 -4.84 -8.08 14.13
CA GLY A 67 -5.69 -6.98 14.54
C GLY A 67 -6.18 -7.09 15.98
N ARG A 68 -5.66 -6.21 16.80
CA ARG A 68 -6.31 -5.74 18.05
C ARG A 68 -7.18 -4.54 17.69
N HIS A 69 -8.18 -4.79 16.83
CA HIS A 69 -8.97 -3.70 16.28
C HIS A 69 -10.17 -3.43 17.19
N ASP A 70 -10.16 -2.30 17.85
CA ASP A 70 -11.26 -1.86 18.67
C ASP A 70 -12.46 -1.39 17.84
N THR A 71 -12.22 -0.97 16.59
CA THR A 71 -13.27 -0.47 15.70
C THR A 71 -13.02 -0.82 14.23
N ARG A 72 -14.13 -0.87 13.42
CA ARG A 72 -14.05 -1.06 11.96
C ARG A 72 -13.21 0.04 11.27
N ASP A 73 -13.28 1.27 11.76
CA ASP A 73 -12.54 2.40 11.19
C ASP A 73 -11.01 2.22 11.36
N THR A 74 -10.57 1.69 12.50
CA THR A 74 -9.15 1.38 12.73
C THR A 74 -8.65 0.32 11.74
N VAL A 75 -9.42 -0.75 11.54
CA VAL A 75 -9.11 -1.79 10.55
C VAL A 75 -9.00 -1.19 9.15
N ARG A 76 -9.99 -0.39 8.77
CA ARG A 76 -10.04 0.27 7.46
C ARG A 76 -8.79 1.14 7.23
N ASP A 77 -8.39 1.93 8.21
CA ASP A 77 -7.21 2.79 8.12
C ASP A 77 -5.92 2.00 7.97
N GLU A 78 -5.74 0.91 8.72
CA GLU A 78 -4.58 0.03 8.59
C GLU A 78 -4.50 -0.63 7.21
N LEU A 79 -5.62 -1.13 6.69
CA LEU A 79 -5.68 -1.70 5.34
C LEU A 79 -5.36 -0.64 4.27
N LEU A 80 -5.87 0.59 4.42
CA LEU A 80 -5.54 1.71 3.53
C LEU A 80 -4.04 2.04 3.55
N HIS A 81 -3.41 2.01 4.72
CA HIS A 81 -1.96 2.22 4.84
C HIS A 81 -1.17 1.14 4.10
N THR A 82 -1.57 -0.11 4.24
CA THR A 82 -0.94 -1.24 3.53
C THR A 82 -1.09 -1.10 2.01
N ILE A 83 -2.29 -0.78 1.53
CA ILE A 83 -2.55 -0.57 0.10
C ILE A 83 -1.70 0.61 -0.43
N ALA A 84 -1.69 1.73 0.28
CA ALA A 84 -0.92 2.90 -0.11
C ALA A 84 0.59 2.61 -0.21
N CYS A 85 1.14 1.83 0.71
CA CYS A 85 2.55 1.42 0.65
C CYS A 85 2.85 0.49 -0.54
N LYS A 86 1.92 -0.40 -0.89
CA LYS A 86 2.07 -1.30 -2.05
C LYS A 86 1.92 -0.57 -3.38
N ALA A 87 1.03 0.41 -3.45
CA ALA A 87 0.79 1.24 -4.63
C ALA A 87 1.81 2.37 -4.83
N ALA A 88 2.63 2.69 -3.83
CA ALA A 88 3.60 3.77 -3.91
C ALA A 88 4.67 3.53 -4.98
N ILE A 89 5.12 4.62 -5.61
CA ILE A 89 6.28 4.59 -6.51
C ILE A 89 7.52 4.17 -5.73
N LYS A 90 8.19 3.13 -6.21
CA LYS A 90 9.37 2.56 -5.55
C LYS A 90 10.67 3.00 -6.22
N ALA A 91 11.76 2.96 -5.47
CA ALA A 91 13.09 3.24 -6.02
C ALA A 91 13.41 2.30 -7.20
N GLY A 92 14.00 2.85 -8.24
CA GLY A 92 14.35 2.11 -9.46
C GLY A 92 13.22 1.97 -10.50
N TRP A 93 12.02 2.45 -10.20
CA TRP A 93 10.96 2.51 -11.18
C TRP A 93 11.20 3.67 -12.16
N HIS A 94 10.95 3.40 -13.44
CA HIS A 94 10.94 4.44 -14.45
C HIS A 94 9.59 5.15 -14.43
N THR A 95 9.58 6.34 -13.86
CA THR A 95 8.38 7.19 -13.82
C THR A 95 8.63 8.42 -14.68
N ASP A 96 7.61 8.87 -15.39
CA ASP A 96 7.68 10.07 -16.21
C ASP A 96 8.05 11.31 -15.37
N GLU A 97 8.94 12.15 -15.90
CA GLU A 97 9.43 13.36 -15.20
C GLU A 97 8.29 14.32 -14.83
N ALA A 98 7.29 14.46 -15.71
CA ALA A 98 6.13 15.30 -15.47
C ALA A 98 5.27 14.76 -14.31
N GLU A 99 5.12 13.46 -14.21
CA GLU A 99 4.41 12.79 -13.12
C GLU A 99 5.14 12.95 -11.79
N LEU A 100 6.47 12.75 -11.78
CA LEU A 100 7.31 12.97 -10.60
C LEU A 100 7.25 14.42 -10.12
N LEU A 101 7.30 15.38 -11.03
CA LEU A 101 7.20 16.80 -10.69
C LEU A 101 5.83 17.15 -10.11
N ALA A 102 4.75 16.60 -10.67
CA ALA A 102 3.40 16.78 -10.16
C ALA A 102 3.27 16.21 -8.73
N LEU A 103 3.81 15.01 -8.49
CA LEU A 103 3.84 14.38 -7.17
C LEU A 103 4.62 15.24 -6.16
N CYS A 104 5.82 15.69 -6.53
CA CYS A 104 6.64 16.57 -5.68
C CYS A 104 5.88 17.85 -5.29
N LYS A 105 5.21 18.50 -6.25
CA LYS A 105 4.41 19.70 -5.99
C LYS A 105 3.26 19.43 -5.03
N GLN A 106 2.57 18.31 -5.17
CA GLN A 106 1.48 17.90 -4.27
C GLN A 106 1.99 17.67 -2.84
N VAL A 107 3.10 16.95 -2.69
CA VAL A 107 3.72 16.68 -1.38
C VAL A 107 4.21 17.97 -0.72
N MET A 108 4.89 18.83 -1.47
CA MET A 108 5.42 20.11 -0.94
C MET A 108 4.33 21.12 -0.58
N ALA A 109 3.16 21.03 -1.20
CA ALA A 109 2.01 21.88 -0.88
C ALA A 109 1.30 21.49 0.43
N ARG A 110 1.61 20.35 1.02
CA ARG A 110 0.97 19.81 2.22
C ARG A 110 1.94 19.75 3.39
N GLU A 111 1.65 20.50 4.44
CA GLU A 111 2.48 20.50 5.66
C GLU A 111 2.24 19.28 6.56
N ASP A 112 1.11 18.60 6.41
CA ASP A 112 0.73 17.40 7.16
C ASP A 112 1.41 16.13 6.66
N LEU A 113 1.97 16.15 5.44
CA LEU A 113 2.64 15.00 4.82
C LEU A 113 4.16 14.98 5.09
N LYS A 114 4.57 14.94 6.34
CA LYS A 114 5.99 14.87 6.72
C LYS A 114 6.50 13.45 6.85
N TYR A 115 5.62 12.54 7.25
CA TYR A 115 5.95 11.14 7.53
C TYR A 115 4.93 10.22 6.87
N CYS A 116 5.38 9.04 6.46
CA CYS A 116 4.45 7.99 6.04
C CYS A 116 3.71 7.41 7.26
N PRO A 117 2.64 6.63 7.08
CA PRO A 117 1.92 6.00 8.19
C PRO A 117 2.78 5.13 9.09
N HIS A 118 3.93 4.62 8.59
CA HIS A 118 4.90 3.84 9.34
C HIS A 118 6.00 4.68 10.02
N GLY A 119 5.86 6.01 10.05
CA GLY A 119 6.78 6.93 10.72
C GLY A 119 8.07 7.25 9.96
N ARG A 120 8.19 6.86 8.70
CA ARG A 120 9.37 7.20 7.87
C ARG A 120 9.20 8.58 7.24
N PRO A 121 10.24 9.43 7.23
CA PRO A 121 10.19 10.72 6.53
C PRO A 121 9.88 10.53 5.04
N ILE A 122 8.94 11.31 4.51
CA ILE A 122 8.62 11.34 3.07
C ILE A 122 9.66 12.14 2.31
N CYS A 123 10.16 13.22 2.91
CA CYS A 123 11.18 14.09 2.35
C CYS A 123 12.19 14.47 3.43
N VAL A 124 13.44 14.66 3.01
CA VAL A 124 14.49 15.28 3.83
C VAL A 124 15.06 16.46 3.08
N THR A 125 15.33 17.55 3.79
CA THR A 125 15.93 18.74 3.22
C THR A 125 17.41 18.78 3.57
N LEU A 126 18.26 18.85 2.55
CA LEU A 126 19.70 19.03 2.69
C LEU A 126 20.10 20.39 2.14
N SER A 127 20.65 21.27 2.98
CA SER A 127 21.19 22.52 2.52
C SER A 127 22.53 22.33 1.77
N LYS A 128 22.84 23.23 0.85
CA LYS A 128 24.13 23.24 0.15
C LYS A 128 25.31 23.18 1.14
N LYS A 129 25.24 23.94 2.23
CA LYS A 129 26.26 23.99 3.28
C LYS A 129 26.44 22.64 3.97
N GLN A 130 25.36 21.88 4.22
CA GLN A 130 25.44 20.54 4.79
C GLN A 130 26.12 19.57 3.83
N LEU A 131 25.79 19.64 2.53
CA LEU A 131 26.45 18.82 1.50
C LEU A 131 27.94 19.15 1.38
N GLU A 132 28.30 20.43 1.27
CA GLU A 132 29.70 20.89 1.21
C GLU A 132 30.49 20.38 2.42
N LYS A 133 29.89 20.42 3.62
CA LYS A 133 30.52 19.91 4.84
C LYS A 133 30.80 18.40 4.77
N GLN A 134 29.83 17.61 4.25
CA GLN A 134 30.02 16.16 4.09
C GLN A 134 31.14 15.82 3.12
N PHE A 135 31.31 16.60 2.05
CA PHE A 135 32.38 16.45 1.09
C PHE A 135 33.67 17.20 1.49
N LYS A 136 33.74 17.70 2.74
CA LYS A 136 34.89 18.50 3.25
C LYS A 136 35.26 19.71 2.37
N ARG A 137 34.25 20.26 1.73
CA ARG A 137 34.35 21.51 0.97
C ARG A 137 33.73 22.63 1.79
N THR A 138 34.50 23.39 2.41
CA THR A 138 33.96 24.49 3.16
C THR A 138 34.42 25.68 3.03
#